data_87d26d2f93c29fdf3e7403cfa23c9b66
#
_entry.id   87d26d2f93c29fdf3e7403cfa23c9b66
#
_cell.length_a   1.000
_cell.length_b   1.000
_cell.length_c   1.000
_cell.angle_alpha   90.00
_cell.angle_beta   90.00
_cell.angle_gamma   90.00
#
_symmetry.space_group_name_H-M   'P 1'
#
loop_
_entity.id
_entity.type
_entity.pdbx_description
1 polymer ?
#
loop_
_entity_poly.entity_id
_entity_poly.type
_entity_poly.pdbx_seq_one_letter_code
_entity_poly.pdbx_strand_id
1 'polypeptide(L)'
;MKKLITVLNVLTVLALLKMYDIQKSLQIPTKIIQSQSTEVEKFLMHMAKRESNNIATVVNKFGMLGKYQFDPRTIKMLGFKITSNQFLTNPRLQDSIMLANMRTNNRALSFIINKYDGKIVKGIKVTRSGILAAAHLAGPQNVIDFITNSDWDGRTDANGASVREYMTTFSRYKIINI
;
A
#
# COMPACT_ATOMS: atom_id res chain seq x y z
N MET A 1 -29.52 31.95 -38.80
CA MET A 1 -29.44 31.62 -37.37
C MET A 1 -29.94 30.21 -37.04
N LYS A 2 -31.10 29.74 -37.47
CA LYS A 2 -31.64 28.38 -37.16
C LYS A 2 -30.70 27.21 -37.53
N LYS A 3 -30.05 27.24 -38.72
CA LYS A 3 -29.10 26.19 -39.17
C LYS A 3 -27.84 26.09 -38.31
N LEU A 4 -27.34 27.19 -37.77
CA LEU A 4 -26.15 27.21 -36.93
C LEU A 4 -26.41 26.56 -35.55
N ILE A 5 -27.59 26.80 -34.98
CA ILE A 5 -28.03 26.23 -33.70
C ILE A 5 -28.20 24.70 -33.83
N THR A 6 -28.72 24.21 -34.95
CA THR A 6 -28.89 22.76 -35.22
C THR A 6 -27.55 22.04 -35.34
N VAL A 7 -26.56 22.64 -36.00
CA VAL A 7 -25.21 22.06 -36.15
C VAL A 7 -24.49 22.02 -34.81
N LEU A 8 -24.63 23.06 -33.97
CA LEU A 8 -24.04 23.11 -32.64
C LEU A 8 -24.62 22.02 -31.73
N ASN A 9 -25.91 21.75 -31.77
CA ASN A 9 -26.57 20.68 -31.04
C ASN A 9 -26.12 19.27 -31.46
N VAL A 10 -25.90 19.06 -32.76
CA VAL A 10 -25.41 17.78 -33.30
C VAL A 10 -23.98 17.51 -32.85
N LEU A 11 -23.11 18.52 -32.86
CA LEU A 11 -21.72 18.38 -32.41
C LEU A 11 -21.62 18.09 -30.91
N THR A 12 -22.48 18.70 -30.08
CA THR A 12 -22.54 18.41 -28.64
C THR A 12 -23.03 17.00 -28.36
N VAL A 13 -24.04 16.52 -29.09
CA VAL A 13 -24.54 15.14 -28.93
C VAL A 13 -23.47 14.13 -29.36
N LEU A 14 -22.76 14.35 -30.43
CA LEU A 14 -21.67 13.49 -30.91
C LEU A 14 -20.49 13.47 -29.91
N ALA A 15 -20.16 14.60 -29.28
CA ALA A 15 -19.15 14.67 -28.24
C ALA A 15 -19.55 13.87 -26.99
N LEU A 16 -20.82 13.98 -26.57
CA LEU A 16 -21.35 13.22 -25.44
C LEU A 16 -21.40 11.70 -25.72
N LEU A 17 -21.75 11.29 -26.93
CA LEU A 17 -21.72 9.88 -27.35
C LEU A 17 -20.29 9.34 -27.36
N LYS A 18 -19.31 10.09 -27.85
CA LYS A 18 -17.88 9.70 -27.79
C LYS A 18 -17.38 9.59 -26.33
N MET A 19 -17.76 10.51 -25.46
CA MET A 19 -17.41 10.43 -24.04
C MET A 19 -18.05 9.21 -23.37
N TYR A 20 -19.30 8.89 -23.70
CA TYR A 20 -19.98 7.69 -23.20
C TYR A 20 -19.27 6.39 -23.67
N ASP A 21 -18.87 6.32 -24.96
CA ASP A 21 -18.15 5.16 -25.50
C ASP A 21 -16.76 5.02 -24.87
N ILE A 22 -16.04 6.12 -24.63
CA ILE A 22 -14.77 6.13 -23.90
C ILE A 22 -14.99 5.65 -22.44
N GLN A 23 -16.03 6.13 -21.79
CA GLN A 23 -16.38 5.72 -20.41
C GLN A 23 -16.76 4.25 -20.35
N LYS A 24 -17.46 3.74 -21.36
CA LYS A 24 -17.82 2.32 -21.50
C LYS A 24 -16.61 1.43 -21.82
N SER A 25 -15.67 1.89 -22.63
CA SER A 25 -14.40 1.18 -22.93
C SER A 25 -13.42 1.17 -21.73
N LEU A 26 -13.52 2.17 -20.84
CA LEU A 26 -12.76 2.27 -19.58
C LEU A 26 -13.43 1.53 -18.42
N GLN A 27 -14.55 0.84 -18.63
CA GLN A 27 -15.17 0.02 -17.58
C GLN A 27 -14.28 -1.19 -17.26
N ILE A 28 -13.22 -0.94 -16.51
CA ILE A 28 -12.67 -1.96 -15.61
C ILE A 28 -13.86 -2.43 -14.76
N PRO A 29 -14.16 -3.73 -14.70
CA PRO A 29 -15.32 -4.22 -13.97
C PRO A 29 -15.35 -3.64 -12.57
N THR A 30 -16.35 -2.88 -12.22
CA THR A 30 -16.52 -2.18 -10.91
C THR A 30 -16.32 -3.16 -9.75
N LYS A 31 -16.65 -4.44 -9.96
CA LYS A 31 -16.44 -5.53 -9.02
C LYS A 31 -14.96 -5.82 -8.72
N ILE A 32 -14.06 -5.62 -9.70
CA ILE A 32 -12.60 -5.83 -9.50
C ILE A 32 -12.02 -4.65 -8.71
N ILE A 33 -12.43 -3.42 -9.01
CA ILE A 33 -11.98 -2.22 -8.29
C ILE A 33 -12.45 -2.27 -6.83
N GLN A 34 -13.70 -2.67 -6.59
CA GLN A 34 -14.27 -2.76 -5.24
C GLN A 34 -13.67 -3.91 -4.44
N SER A 35 -13.35 -5.05 -5.09
CA SER A 35 -12.64 -6.17 -4.45
C SER A 35 -11.20 -5.80 -4.07
N GLN A 36 -10.52 -4.98 -4.85
CA GLN A 36 -9.15 -4.53 -4.55
C GLN A 36 -9.11 -3.52 -3.40
N SER A 37 -10.06 -2.56 -3.37
CA SER A 37 -10.13 -1.60 -2.26
C SER A 37 -10.36 -2.33 -0.94
N THR A 38 -11.24 -3.33 -0.90
CA THR A 38 -11.50 -4.11 0.32
C THR A 38 -10.29 -4.93 0.80
N GLU A 39 -9.45 -5.48 -0.07
CA GLU A 39 -8.25 -6.23 0.35
C GLU A 39 -7.15 -5.30 0.88
N VAL A 40 -6.96 -4.13 0.26
CA VAL A 40 -6.04 -3.10 0.77
C VAL A 40 -6.56 -2.55 2.11
N GLU A 41 -7.83 -2.26 2.25
CA GLU A 41 -8.44 -1.80 3.51
C GLU A 41 -8.29 -2.82 4.63
N LYS A 42 -8.53 -4.10 4.36
CA LYS A 42 -8.32 -5.19 5.32
C LYS A 42 -6.86 -5.31 5.73
N PHE A 43 -5.93 -5.18 4.77
CA PHE A 43 -4.50 -5.16 5.04
C PHE A 43 -4.13 -3.99 5.95
N LEU A 44 -4.59 -2.76 5.62
CA LEU A 44 -4.32 -1.56 6.42
C LEU A 44 -4.86 -1.68 7.84
N MET A 45 -6.09 -2.18 7.98
CA MET A 45 -6.71 -2.40 9.29
C MET A 45 -5.93 -3.42 10.13
N HIS A 46 -5.50 -4.53 9.52
CA HIS A 46 -4.69 -5.53 10.22
C HIS A 46 -3.32 -4.97 10.61
N MET A 47 -2.68 -4.20 9.72
CA MET A 47 -1.40 -3.54 10.02
C MET A 47 -1.56 -2.56 11.19
N ALA A 48 -2.55 -1.67 11.17
CA ALA A 48 -2.82 -0.73 12.25
C ALA A 48 -3.12 -1.44 13.58
N LYS A 49 -3.87 -2.55 13.53
CA LYS A 49 -4.15 -3.39 14.70
C LYS A 49 -2.87 -4.01 15.27
N ARG A 50 -1.98 -4.49 14.42
CA ARG A 50 -0.71 -5.11 14.80
C ARG A 50 0.25 -4.11 15.43
N GLU A 51 0.38 -2.91 14.83
CA GLU A 51 1.36 -1.90 15.23
C GLU A 51 0.98 -1.15 16.51
N SER A 52 -0.30 -0.83 16.68
CA SER A 52 -0.72 0.07 17.76
C SER A 52 -2.12 -0.18 18.32
N ASN A 53 -2.73 -1.33 18.03
CA ASN A 53 -4.16 -1.52 18.31
C ASN A 53 -5.07 -0.54 17.56
N ASN A 54 -4.60 0.00 16.42
CA ASN A 54 -5.27 1.01 15.60
C ASN A 54 -5.42 2.39 16.30
N ILE A 55 -4.50 2.73 17.22
CA ILE A 55 -4.52 4.02 17.94
C ILE A 55 -3.73 5.05 17.15
N ALA A 56 -4.44 6.03 16.57
CA ALA A 56 -3.84 7.05 15.71
C ALA A 56 -2.95 8.06 16.46
N THR A 57 -3.20 8.28 17.75
CA THR A 57 -2.52 9.30 18.55
C THR A 57 -1.33 8.77 19.34
N VAL A 58 -1.01 7.48 19.25
CA VAL A 58 0.03 6.86 20.05
C VAL A 58 1.43 7.23 19.54
N VAL A 59 2.33 7.47 20.49
CA VAL A 59 3.78 7.54 20.26
C VAL A 59 4.41 6.49 21.16
N ASN A 60 5.20 5.57 20.63
CA ASN A 60 5.86 4.56 21.44
C ASN A 60 7.15 5.09 22.07
N LYS A 61 7.78 4.28 22.93
CA LYS A 61 9.03 4.64 23.63
C LYS A 61 10.23 4.91 22.71
N PHE A 62 10.13 4.54 21.42
CA PHE A 62 11.17 4.79 20.42
C PHE A 62 10.84 5.99 19.52
N GLY A 63 9.74 6.72 19.79
CA GLY A 63 9.32 7.87 19.02
C GLY A 63 8.59 7.53 17.72
N MET A 64 8.15 6.27 17.54
CA MET A 64 7.33 5.87 16.38
C MET A 64 5.90 6.39 16.54
N LEU A 65 5.30 6.84 15.44
CA LEU A 65 4.08 7.65 15.44
C LEU A 65 2.87 6.89 14.88
N GLY A 66 1.74 7.06 15.56
CA GLY A 66 0.40 6.77 15.07
C GLY A 66 0.09 5.30 14.89
N LYS A 67 -1.04 5.03 14.21
CA LYS A 67 -1.58 3.67 14.11
C LYS A 67 -0.70 2.67 13.35
N TYR A 68 0.25 3.16 12.53
CA TYR A 68 1.21 2.33 11.79
C TYR A 68 2.63 2.42 12.33
N GLN A 69 2.86 3.10 13.45
CA GLN A 69 4.16 3.25 14.10
C GLN A 69 5.27 3.73 13.16
N PHE A 70 5.00 4.82 12.44
CA PHE A 70 5.98 5.41 11.51
C PHE A 70 7.13 6.11 12.22
N ASP A 71 8.35 5.84 11.74
CA ASP A 71 9.48 6.74 12.02
C ASP A 71 9.23 8.10 11.33
N PRO A 72 9.34 9.24 12.05
CA PRO A 72 9.20 10.58 11.46
C PRO A 72 10.11 10.80 10.25
N ARG A 73 11.29 10.19 10.22
CA ARG A 73 12.23 10.27 9.08
C ARG A 73 11.65 9.60 7.84
N THR A 74 10.96 8.47 7.99
CA THR A 74 10.28 7.78 6.89
C THR A 74 9.18 8.63 6.31
N ILE A 75 8.37 9.30 7.14
CA ILE A 75 7.32 10.23 6.68
C ILE A 75 7.93 11.35 5.81
N LYS A 76 9.06 11.93 6.27
CA LYS A 76 9.79 12.96 5.51
C LYS A 76 10.37 12.42 4.20
N MET A 77 10.96 11.22 4.21
CA MET A 77 11.50 10.57 2.99
C MET A 77 10.42 10.27 1.94
N LEU A 78 9.18 10.02 2.38
CA LEU A 78 8.03 9.85 1.49
C LEU A 78 7.51 11.18 0.90
N GLY A 79 8.14 12.32 1.22
CA GLY A 79 7.83 13.65 0.68
C GLY A 79 6.79 14.43 1.50
N PHE A 80 6.34 13.93 2.64
CA PHE A 80 5.37 14.63 3.48
C PHE A 80 6.06 15.63 4.42
N LYS A 81 5.78 16.91 4.22
CA LYS A 81 6.29 18.02 5.04
C LYS A 81 5.26 18.39 6.12
N ILE A 82 5.11 17.56 7.13
CA ILE A 82 4.13 17.69 8.21
C ILE A 82 4.79 17.55 9.58
N THR A 83 4.16 18.13 10.60
CA THR A 83 4.58 17.95 12.00
C THR A 83 4.03 16.64 12.56
N SER A 84 4.65 16.13 13.64
CA SER A 84 4.14 14.96 14.35
C SER A 84 2.69 15.16 14.84
N ASN A 85 2.34 16.35 15.29
CA ASN A 85 0.98 16.65 15.73
C ASN A 85 -0.03 16.59 14.57
N GLN A 86 0.30 17.15 13.40
CA GLN A 86 -0.55 17.04 12.21
C GLN A 86 -0.75 15.59 11.76
N PHE A 87 0.30 14.76 11.91
CA PHE A 87 0.20 13.34 11.62
C PHE A 87 -0.72 12.63 12.62
N LEU A 88 -0.47 12.77 13.93
CA LEU A 88 -1.17 12.07 15.00
C LEU A 88 -2.67 12.43 15.08
N THR A 89 -3.04 13.66 14.76
CA THR A 89 -4.43 14.15 14.80
C THR A 89 -5.23 13.83 13.52
N ASN A 90 -4.60 13.24 12.49
CA ASN A 90 -5.26 12.94 11.22
C ASN A 90 -5.14 11.46 10.80
N PRO A 91 -6.06 10.59 11.24
CA PRO A 91 -6.02 9.16 10.91
C PRO A 91 -6.07 8.86 9.39
N ARG A 92 -6.78 9.68 8.59
CA ARG A 92 -6.84 9.54 7.12
C ARG A 92 -5.52 9.87 6.45
N LEU A 93 -4.80 10.87 6.98
CA LEU A 93 -3.46 11.19 6.51
C LEU A 93 -2.49 10.04 6.79
N GLN A 94 -2.62 9.36 7.93
CA GLN A 94 -1.84 8.16 8.25
C GLN A 94 -2.10 7.04 7.24
N ASP A 95 -3.36 6.80 6.81
CA ASP A 95 -3.67 5.84 5.76
C ASP A 95 -3.02 6.23 4.42
N SER A 96 -3.10 7.50 4.05
CA SER A 96 -2.50 8.01 2.82
C SER A 96 -0.97 7.82 2.80
N ILE A 97 -0.30 8.07 3.94
CA ILE A 97 1.14 7.89 4.10
C ILE A 97 1.51 6.41 4.07
N MET A 98 0.71 5.53 4.69
CA MET A 98 0.92 4.09 4.60
C MET A 98 0.78 3.58 3.17
N LEU A 99 -0.21 4.04 2.42
CA LEU A 99 -0.34 3.72 0.99
C LEU A 99 0.85 4.23 0.18
N ALA A 100 1.36 5.43 0.45
CA ALA A 100 2.55 5.96 -0.20
C ALA A 100 3.80 5.11 0.12
N ASN A 101 3.96 4.68 1.36
CA ASN A 101 5.02 3.76 1.78
C ASN A 101 4.93 2.41 1.04
N MET A 102 3.74 1.82 0.99
CA MET A 102 3.51 0.57 0.27
C MET A 102 3.85 0.70 -1.22
N ARG A 103 3.46 1.80 -1.88
CA ARG A 103 3.81 2.08 -3.29
C ARG A 103 5.31 2.20 -3.51
N THR A 104 5.99 2.89 -2.60
CA THR A 104 7.44 3.06 -2.66
C THR A 104 8.15 1.72 -2.49
N ASN A 105 7.75 0.93 -1.50
CA ASN A 105 8.28 -0.41 -1.27
C ASN A 105 7.97 -1.38 -2.42
N ASN A 106 6.76 -1.29 -3.00
CA ASN A 106 6.37 -2.12 -4.16
C ASN A 106 7.25 -1.83 -5.39
N ARG A 107 7.60 -0.56 -5.64
CA ARG A 107 8.54 -0.19 -6.71
C ARG A 107 9.95 -0.69 -6.41
N ALA A 108 10.45 -0.44 -5.21
CA ALA A 108 11.79 -0.84 -4.80
C ALA A 108 12.00 -2.37 -4.82
N LEU A 109 10.94 -3.11 -4.49
CA LEU A 109 10.97 -4.58 -4.40
C LEU A 109 10.34 -5.28 -5.61
N SER A 110 10.07 -4.55 -6.71
CA SER A 110 9.36 -5.11 -7.89
C SER A 110 10.04 -6.37 -8.45
N PHE A 111 11.37 -6.38 -8.53
CA PHE A 111 12.14 -7.55 -8.99
C PHE A 111 11.94 -8.76 -8.06
N ILE A 112 12.00 -8.55 -6.75
CA ILE A 112 11.81 -9.60 -5.73
C ILE A 112 10.36 -10.13 -5.78
N ILE A 113 9.39 -9.23 -5.84
CA ILE A 113 7.97 -9.61 -5.96
C ILE A 113 7.76 -10.47 -7.21
N ASN A 114 8.19 -10.00 -8.38
CA ASN A 114 8.00 -10.72 -9.64
C ASN A 114 8.67 -12.10 -9.64
N LYS A 115 9.81 -12.24 -8.96
CA LYS A 115 10.58 -13.49 -8.92
C LYS A 115 10.04 -14.48 -7.89
N TYR A 116 9.53 -14.02 -6.75
CA TYR A 116 9.26 -14.87 -5.59
C TYR A 116 7.80 -14.93 -5.15
N ASP A 117 6.90 -14.07 -5.67
CA ASP A 117 5.48 -14.12 -5.31
C ASP A 117 4.88 -15.50 -5.60
N GLY A 118 4.24 -16.08 -4.60
CA GLY A 118 3.68 -17.43 -4.63
C GLY A 118 4.65 -18.57 -4.32
N LYS A 119 5.98 -18.33 -4.28
CA LYS A 119 6.99 -19.37 -4.00
C LYS A 119 7.16 -19.62 -2.51
N ILE A 120 7.68 -20.80 -2.18
CA ILE A 120 8.11 -21.15 -0.82
C ILE A 120 9.58 -20.80 -0.67
N VAL A 121 9.91 -19.97 0.32
CA VAL A 121 11.28 -19.61 0.70
C VAL A 121 11.42 -19.81 2.20
N LYS A 122 12.41 -20.56 2.63
CA LYS A 122 12.65 -20.86 4.06
C LYS A 122 11.40 -21.39 4.79
N GLY A 123 10.59 -22.23 4.09
CA GLY A 123 9.39 -22.84 4.63
C GLY A 123 8.15 -21.93 4.72
N ILE A 124 8.22 -20.68 4.26
CA ILE A 124 7.06 -19.79 4.21
C ILE A 124 6.66 -19.45 2.77
N LYS A 125 5.36 -19.24 2.55
CA LYS A 125 4.87 -18.75 1.27
C LYS A 125 5.13 -17.25 1.16
N VAL A 126 5.99 -16.89 0.22
CA VAL A 126 6.26 -15.49 -0.11
C VAL A 126 5.10 -14.93 -0.90
N THR A 127 4.57 -13.79 -0.49
CA THR A 127 3.51 -13.08 -1.21
C THR A 127 3.80 -11.59 -1.28
N ARG A 128 3.25 -10.90 -2.29
CA ARG A 128 3.37 -9.45 -2.39
C ARG A 128 2.96 -8.74 -1.09
N SER A 129 1.84 -9.11 -0.50
CA SER A 129 1.36 -8.49 0.73
C SER A 129 2.29 -8.77 1.93
N GLY A 130 2.83 -9.98 2.05
CA GLY A 130 3.82 -10.32 3.06
C GLY A 130 5.12 -9.53 2.88
N ILE A 131 5.62 -9.40 1.64
CA ILE A 131 6.79 -8.58 1.29
C ILE A 131 6.57 -7.12 1.70
N LEU A 132 5.41 -6.52 1.36
CA LEU A 132 5.11 -5.12 1.67
C LEU A 132 4.98 -4.87 3.18
N ALA A 133 4.41 -5.80 3.91
CA ALA A 133 4.33 -5.73 5.37
C ALA A 133 5.71 -5.80 6.02
N ALA A 134 6.53 -6.77 5.62
CA ALA A 134 7.88 -6.91 6.13
C ALA A 134 8.78 -5.71 5.77
N ALA A 135 8.57 -5.10 4.60
CA ALA A 135 9.30 -3.89 4.20
C ALA A 135 8.89 -2.66 5.01
N HIS A 136 7.65 -2.59 5.50
CA HIS A 136 7.24 -1.56 6.46
C HIS A 136 7.98 -1.71 7.79
N LEU A 137 8.07 -2.93 8.32
CA LEU A 137 8.76 -3.23 9.58
C LEU A 137 10.27 -2.94 9.49
N ALA A 138 10.93 -3.50 8.47
CA ALA A 138 12.41 -3.63 8.49
C ALA A 138 13.10 -2.90 7.33
N GLY A 139 12.34 -2.34 6.38
CA GLY A 139 12.85 -1.75 5.16
C GLY A 139 13.11 -2.77 4.04
N PRO A 140 13.19 -2.30 2.77
CA PRO A 140 13.31 -3.17 1.60
C PRO A 140 14.56 -4.07 1.61
N GLN A 141 15.73 -3.55 2.03
CA GLN A 141 16.96 -4.33 2.00
C GLN A 141 16.89 -5.58 2.88
N ASN A 142 16.33 -5.47 4.09
CA ASN A 142 16.20 -6.62 4.98
C ASN A 142 15.25 -7.69 4.42
N VAL A 143 14.26 -7.31 3.61
CA VAL A 143 13.38 -8.26 2.90
C VAL A 143 14.13 -8.97 1.77
N ILE A 144 14.96 -8.24 1.01
CA ILE A 144 15.84 -8.82 -0.02
C ILE A 144 16.77 -9.85 0.62
N ASP A 145 17.47 -9.46 1.68
CA ASP A 145 18.42 -10.34 2.39
C ASP A 145 17.74 -11.59 2.95
N PHE A 146 16.55 -11.44 3.53
CA PHE A 146 15.78 -12.58 4.01
C PHE A 146 15.43 -13.58 2.91
N ILE A 147 15.03 -13.09 1.74
CA ILE A 147 14.58 -13.94 0.63
C ILE A 147 15.78 -14.59 -0.11
N THR A 148 16.91 -13.86 -0.25
CA THR A 148 18.00 -14.26 -1.13
C THR A 148 19.20 -14.87 -0.41
N ASN A 149 19.42 -14.58 0.87
CA ASN A 149 20.53 -15.12 1.65
C ASN A 149 20.06 -16.31 2.51
N SER A 150 20.60 -17.50 2.24
CA SER A 150 20.26 -18.74 2.93
C SER A 150 20.49 -18.70 4.44
N ASP A 151 21.53 -18.00 4.87
CA ASP A 151 22.06 -18.03 6.22
C ASP A 151 21.47 -16.94 7.14
N TRP A 152 20.69 -16.03 6.56
CA TRP A 152 20.08 -14.93 7.30
C TRP A 152 18.58 -15.14 7.51
N ASP A 153 18.16 -15.31 8.75
CA ASP A 153 16.75 -15.63 9.10
C ASP A 153 15.85 -14.39 9.30
N GLY A 154 16.39 -13.22 9.05
CA GLY A 154 15.64 -11.97 9.15
C GLY A 154 15.95 -11.16 10.40
N ARG A 155 15.78 -9.82 10.28
CA ARG A 155 15.97 -8.89 11.38
C ARG A 155 14.72 -8.89 12.25
N THR A 156 14.92 -8.87 13.57
CA THR A 156 13.87 -8.53 14.52
C THR A 156 13.91 -7.05 14.85
N ASP A 157 12.77 -6.43 15.05
CA ASP A 157 12.68 -5.09 15.61
C ASP A 157 12.97 -5.11 17.13
N ALA A 158 12.94 -3.94 17.73
CA ALA A 158 13.18 -3.80 19.19
C ALA A 158 12.10 -4.47 20.07
N ASN A 159 10.98 -4.91 19.51
CA ASN A 159 9.91 -5.64 20.19
C ASN A 159 9.92 -7.15 19.88
N GLY A 160 10.93 -7.62 19.10
CA GLY A 160 11.07 -9.02 18.71
C GLY A 160 10.30 -9.45 17.49
N ALA A 161 9.60 -8.53 16.79
CA ALA A 161 8.93 -8.82 15.53
C ALA A 161 9.94 -9.02 14.40
N SER A 162 9.75 -10.05 13.56
CA SER A 162 10.70 -10.42 12.51
C SER A 162 10.13 -10.26 11.10
N VAL A 163 11.05 -10.13 10.12
CA VAL A 163 10.69 -10.17 8.69
C VAL A 163 9.88 -11.42 8.36
N ARG A 164 10.30 -12.60 8.85
CA ARG A 164 9.59 -13.87 8.69
C ARG A 164 8.15 -13.80 9.21
N GLU A 165 7.97 -13.29 10.41
CA GLU A 165 6.66 -13.19 11.05
C GLU A 165 5.72 -12.28 10.25
N TYR A 166 6.18 -11.09 9.82
CA TYR A 166 5.37 -10.17 9.02
C TYR A 166 5.03 -10.75 7.66
N MET A 167 5.98 -11.37 6.98
CA MET A 167 5.73 -12.05 5.71
C MET A 167 4.65 -13.12 5.85
N THR A 168 4.67 -13.92 6.91
CA THR A 168 3.70 -15.00 7.16
C THR A 168 2.33 -14.44 7.52
N THR A 169 2.29 -13.52 8.50
CA THR A 169 1.05 -12.94 9.04
C THR A 169 0.25 -12.21 7.98
N PHE A 170 0.93 -11.50 7.08
CA PHE A 170 0.31 -10.69 6.03
C PHE A 170 0.22 -11.38 4.67
N SER A 171 0.54 -12.67 4.57
CA SER A 171 0.59 -13.42 3.30
C SER A 171 -0.75 -13.57 2.57
N ARG A 172 -1.87 -13.39 3.25
CA ARG A 172 -3.22 -13.74 2.77
C ARG A 172 -3.93 -12.68 1.91
N TYR A 173 -3.40 -11.45 1.85
CA TYR A 173 -4.07 -10.35 1.16
C TYR A 173 -3.74 -10.32 -0.33
N LYS A 174 -4.77 -10.17 -1.17
CA LYS A 174 -4.61 -10.08 -2.64
C LYS A 174 -4.39 -8.62 -3.05
N ILE A 175 -3.17 -8.11 -2.84
CA ILE A 175 -2.79 -6.76 -3.27
C ILE A 175 -2.24 -6.84 -4.70
N ILE A 176 -3.04 -6.44 -5.69
CA ILE A 176 -2.69 -6.57 -7.12
C ILE A 176 -2.06 -5.28 -7.65
N ASN A 177 -2.73 -4.13 -7.46
CA ASN A 177 -2.26 -2.81 -7.91
C ASN A 177 -2.24 -1.83 -6.73
N ILE A 178 -1.09 -1.24 -6.47
CA ILE A 178 -0.92 -0.26 -5.42
C ILE A 178 -0.01 0.88 -5.89
#